data_6e5645457ecad0834f2c5c6953fcdf9a
#
_entry.id   6e5645457ecad0834f2c5c6953fcdf9a
#
_cell.length_a   1.000
_cell.length_b   1.000
_cell.length_c   1.000
_cell.angle_alpha   90.00
_cell.angle_beta   90.00
_cell.angle_gamma   90.00
#
_symmetry.space_group_name_H-M   'P 1'
#
loop_
_entity.id
_entity.type
_entity.pdbx_description
1 polymer ?
#
loop_
_entity_poly.entity_id
_entity_poly.type
_entity_poly.pdbx_seq_one_letter_code
_entity_poly.pdbx_strand_id
1 'polypeptide(L)'
;GYTVGGDAWVVVRAADGLGDLATREITDNTVFSAQTSGERVTAVLTNAGVDYQGTSAINAGLSDLAAETLTSATNTRSYLRKVINSEQGYLYANRSGVLTFENRYGPLSDTTKATFSDDGSDIGYQRMDRRVATAELFNQLSANRTSQDPVLVNNTSSQDSYGIRNLNVGE
;
A
#
# COMPACT_ATOMS: atom_id res chain seq x y z
N GLY A 1 -5.85 0.63 -54.82
CA GLY A 1 -6.99 -0.19 -54.50
C GLY A 1 -6.82 -0.75 -53.10
N TYR A 2 -7.67 -0.36 -52.15
CA TYR A 2 -7.77 -0.99 -50.85
C TYR A 2 -8.55 -2.29 -51.04
N THR A 3 -7.98 -3.42 -50.81
CA THR A 3 -8.70 -4.68 -50.60
C THR A 3 -9.18 -4.75 -49.18
N VAL A 4 -10.47 -4.52 -48.99
CA VAL A 4 -11.15 -4.80 -47.73
C VAL A 4 -11.40 -6.31 -47.70
N GLY A 5 -10.55 -7.05 -47.05
CA GLY A 5 -10.65 -8.50 -46.97
C GLY A 5 -9.65 -9.08 -45.97
N GLY A 6 -9.75 -8.66 -44.75
CA GLY A 6 -9.00 -9.19 -43.60
C GLY A 6 -9.31 -8.37 -42.39
N ASP A 7 -9.57 -9.02 -41.26
CA ASP A 7 -9.79 -8.38 -39.99
C ASP A 7 -8.61 -7.46 -39.66
N ALA A 8 -8.86 -6.16 -39.57
CA ALA A 8 -7.84 -5.19 -39.19
C ALA A 8 -7.64 -5.26 -37.69
N TRP A 9 -6.50 -5.75 -37.26
CA TRP A 9 -6.14 -5.82 -35.84
C TRP A 9 -5.40 -4.55 -35.41
N VAL A 10 -5.86 -3.92 -34.36
CA VAL A 10 -5.14 -2.83 -33.69
C VAL A 10 -4.68 -3.34 -32.33
N VAL A 11 -3.38 -3.35 -32.12
CA VAL A 11 -2.80 -3.66 -30.81
C VAL A 11 -2.66 -2.36 -30.03
N VAL A 12 -3.46 -2.20 -28.98
CA VAL A 12 -3.38 -1.07 -28.07
C VAL A 12 -2.59 -1.51 -26.84
N ARG A 13 -1.49 -0.81 -26.54
CA ARG A 13 -0.76 -0.96 -25.29
C ARG A 13 -1.08 0.25 -24.43
N ALA A 14 -1.59 0.03 -23.25
CA ALA A 14 -1.87 1.07 -22.26
C ALA A 14 -1.07 0.79 -20.99
N ALA A 15 -0.60 1.85 -20.34
CA ALA A 15 -0.03 1.80 -19.01
C ALA A 15 -0.79 2.79 -18.13
N ASP A 16 -0.94 2.46 -16.86
CA ASP A 16 -1.47 3.36 -15.85
C ASP A 16 -0.39 4.30 -15.29
N GLY A 17 -0.75 5.16 -14.34
CA GLY A 17 0.18 6.06 -13.69
C GLY A 17 1.35 5.35 -12.98
N LEU A 18 1.17 4.13 -12.52
CA LEU A 18 2.26 3.34 -11.92
C LEU A 18 3.26 2.88 -12.98
N GLY A 19 2.79 2.63 -14.21
CA GLY A 19 3.64 2.32 -15.34
C GLY A 19 4.55 3.50 -15.71
N ASP A 20 4.00 4.71 -15.71
CA ASP A 20 4.79 5.94 -15.97
C ASP A 20 5.83 6.18 -14.86
N LEU A 21 5.50 5.98 -13.60
CA LEU A 21 6.45 6.09 -12.49
C LEU A 21 7.65 5.14 -12.61
N ALA A 22 7.47 4.00 -13.29
CA ALA A 22 8.55 3.06 -13.51
C ALA A 22 9.63 3.58 -14.47
N THR A 23 9.30 4.57 -15.29
CA THR A 23 10.22 5.19 -16.27
C THR A 23 10.83 6.49 -15.77
N ARG A 24 10.38 7.01 -14.63
CA ARG A 24 10.86 8.27 -14.05
C ARG A 24 11.90 8.04 -12.96
N GLU A 25 12.74 9.03 -12.79
CA GLU A 25 13.78 9.05 -11.76
C GLU A 25 13.63 10.29 -10.87
N ILE A 26 13.92 10.11 -9.59
CA ILE A 26 14.16 11.19 -8.64
C ILE A 26 15.62 11.60 -8.86
N THR A 27 15.89 12.89 -9.03
CA THR A 27 17.24 13.38 -9.26
C THR A 27 18.15 13.11 -8.06
N ASP A 28 19.44 12.95 -8.34
CA ASP A 28 20.48 12.89 -7.31
C ASP A 28 20.50 14.17 -6.45
N ASN A 29 21.03 14.06 -5.25
CA ASN A 29 21.06 15.14 -4.25
C ASN A 29 19.68 15.69 -3.85
N THR A 30 18.59 14.99 -4.17
CA THR A 30 17.27 15.32 -3.64
C THR A 30 17.24 15.10 -2.14
N VAL A 31 16.84 16.13 -1.40
CA VAL A 31 16.72 16.11 0.06
C VAL A 31 15.24 16.00 0.44
N PHE A 32 14.91 14.96 1.18
CA PHE A 32 13.61 14.81 1.82
C PHE A 32 13.74 15.13 3.31
N SER A 33 12.87 15.99 3.83
CA SER A 33 12.78 16.27 5.26
C SER A 33 12.16 15.07 6.02
N ALA A 34 12.27 15.07 7.35
CA ALA A 34 11.48 14.18 8.18
C ALA A 34 9.98 14.51 7.99
N GLN A 35 9.16 13.52 7.67
CA GLN A 35 7.76 13.71 7.29
C GLN A 35 7.00 12.39 7.31
N THR A 36 5.66 12.47 7.28
CA THR A 36 4.83 11.27 7.20
C THR A 36 4.99 10.55 5.85
N SER A 37 4.59 9.28 5.81
CA SER A 37 4.66 8.47 4.58
C SER A 37 3.89 9.09 3.42
N GLY A 38 2.71 9.67 3.67
CA GLY A 38 1.92 10.34 2.63
C GLY A 38 2.53 11.64 2.15
N GLU A 39 3.10 12.44 3.04
CA GLU A 39 3.87 13.64 2.67
C GLU A 39 5.09 13.26 1.82
N ARG A 40 5.76 12.14 2.16
CA ARG A 40 6.87 11.62 1.37
C ARG A 40 6.42 11.17 -0.02
N VAL A 41 5.27 10.49 -0.14
CA VAL A 41 4.69 10.14 -1.45
C VAL A 41 4.45 11.41 -2.27
N THR A 42 3.84 12.43 -1.68
CA THR A 42 3.58 13.71 -2.36
C THR A 42 4.87 14.39 -2.82
N ALA A 43 5.87 14.46 -1.95
CA ALA A 43 7.16 15.06 -2.27
C ALA A 43 7.88 14.32 -3.42
N VAL A 44 7.82 12.99 -3.43
CA VAL A 44 8.40 12.16 -4.49
C VAL A 44 7.69 12.38 -5.82
N LEU A 45 6.36 12.40 -5.84
CA LEU A 45 5.58 12.64 -7.04
C LEU A 45 5.86 14.05 -7.61
N THR A 46 5.94 15.04 -6.75
CA THR A 46 6.28 16.42 -7.15
C THR A 46 7.69 16.50 -7.74
N ASN A 47 8.68 15.88 -7.10
CA ASN A 47 10.06 15.88 -7.61
C ASN A 47 10.17 15.16 -8.97
N ALA A 48 9.45 14.07 -9.13
CA ALA A 48 9.41 13.33 -10.40
C ALA A 48 8.62 14.05 -11.52
N GLY A 49 8.04 15.23 -11.23
CA GLY A 49 7.25 16.00 -12.19
C GLY A 49 5.96 15.27 -12.60
N VAL A 50 5.38 14.53 -11.69
CA VAL A 50 4.17 13.77 -11.91
C VAL A 50 2.98 14.58 -11.41
N ASP A 51 2.31 15.27 -12.33
CA ASP A 51 1.06 15.99 -12.08
C ASP A 51 -0.12 15.09 -12.45
N TYR A 52 -0.30 14.02 -11.68
CA TYR A 52 -1.57 13.31 -11.74
C TYR A 52 -2.56 14.08 -10.85
N GLN A 53 -3.64 14.56 -11.45
CA GLN A 53 -4.73 15.26 -10.77
C GLN A 53 -5.30 14.47 -9.57
N GLY A 54 -4.53 14.33 -8.53
CA GLY A 54 -4.88 13.42 -7.47
C GLY A 54 -3.96 13.46 -6.27
N THR A 55 -3.20 14.53 -6.07
CA THR A 55 -2.54 14.76 -4.78
C THR A 55 -3.56 14.79 -3.64
N SER A 56 -4.82 15.10 -3.93
CA SER A 56 -5.93 14.99 -3.00
C SER A 56 -6.31 13.55 -2.62
N ALA A 57 -5.88 12.56 -3.38
CA ALA A 57 -6.09 11.15 -3.08
C ALA A 57 -4.91 10.53 -2.27
N ILE A 58 -3.97 11.33 -1.80
CA ILE A 58 -2.86 10.90 -0.96
C ILE A 58 -3.24 11.08 0.51
N ASN A 59 -3.45 9.98 1.21
CA ASN A 59 -3.62 9.98 2.67
C ASN A 59 -2.32 10.40 3.36
N ALA A 60 -2.42 11.10 4.49
CA ALA A 60 -1.24 11.57 5.23
C ALA A 60 -0.28 10.45 5.64
N GLY A 61 -0.80 9.23 5.81
CA GLY A 61 -0.03 8.11 6.33
C GLY A 61 0.11 8.16 7.85
N LEU A 62 0.67 7.11 8.42
CA LEU A 62 0.84 6.93 9.87
C LEU A 62 2.30 6.68 10.26
N SER A 63 3.15 6.37 9.29
CA SER A 63 4.58 6.13 9.53
C SER A 63 5.35 7.43 9.37
N ASP A 64 6.14 7.79 10.39
CA ASP A 64 7.08 8.88 10.34
C ASP A 64 8.38 8.38 9.69
N LEU A 65 8.80 9.03 8.62
CA LEU A 65 10.02 8.74 7.89
C LEU A 65 11.09 9.78 8.25
N ALA A 66 12.27 9.30 8.53
CA ALA A 66 13.43 10.17 8.79
C ALA A 66 13.79 11.02 7.56
N ALA A 67 14.49 12.12 7.78
CA ALA A 67 15.10 12.88 6.71
C ALA A 67 16.11 12.01 5.94
N GLU A 68 16.15 12.16 4.63
CA GLU A 68 17.01 11.38 3.74
C GLU A 68 17.51 12.27 2.59
N THR A 69 18.78 12.08 2.22
CA THR A 69 19.35 12.67 1.01
C THR A 69 19.71 11.56 0.04
N LEU A 70 19.14 11.59 -1.15
CA LEU A 70 19.50 10.65 -2.21
C LEU A 70 20.84 11.03 -2.81
N THR A 71 21.82 10.13 -2.73
CA THR A 71 23.18 10.36 -3.25
C THR A 71 23.34 9.99 -4.72
N SER A 72 22.32 9.40 -5.33
CA SER A 72 22.28 9.03 -6.74
C SER A 72 20.84 9.06 -7.26
N ALA A 73 20.69 9.24 -8.57
CA ALA A 73 19.39 9.15 -9.22
C ALA A 73 18.73 7.81 -8.88
N THR A 74 17.49 7.87 -8.49
CA THR A 74 16.75 6.70 -7.99
C THR A 74 15.43 6.56 -8.72
N ASN A 75 15.14 5.35 -9.20
CA ASN A 75 13.86 5.08 -9.86
C ASN A 75 12.68 5.38 -8.92
N THR A 76 11.77 6.22 -9.39
CA THR A 76 10.65 6.76 -8.60
C THR A 76 9.76 5.65 -8.04
N ARG A 77 9.38 4.67 -8.87
CA ARG A 77 8.54 3.54 -8.43
C ARG A 77 9.24 2.69 -7.38
N SER A 78 10.52 2.44 -7.54
CA SER A 78 11.32 1.65 -6.58
C SER A 78 11.43 2.35 -5.23
N TYR A 79 11.59 3.66 -5.23
CA TYR A 79 11.62 4.46 -4.00
C TYR A 79 10.25 4.48 -3.31
N LEU A 80 9.19 4.77 -4.06
CA LEU A 80 7.82 4.74 -3.53
C LEU A 80 7.47 3.38 -2.91
N ARG A 81 7.96 2.28 -3.50
CA ARG A 81 7.75 0.94 -2.93
C ARG A 81 8.35 0.79 -1.54
N LYS A 82 9.49 1.40 -1.25
CA LYS A 82 10.07 1.42 0.11
C LYS A 82 9.17 2.18 1.07
N VAL A 83 8.68 3.36 0.65
CA VAL A 83 7.75 4.18 1.45
C VAL A 83 6.46 3.42 1.76
N ILE A 84 5.87 2.77 0.75
CA ILE A 84 4.65 1.97 0.89
C ILE A 84 4.87 0.80 1.84
N ASN A 85 6.00 0.11 1.73
CA ASN A 85 6.33 -0.99 2.62
C ASN A 85 6.51 -0.54 4.08
N SER A 86 7.11 0.64 4.30
CA SER A 86 7.25 1.23 5.65
C SER A 86 5.89 1.58 6.25
N GLU A 87 4.94 2.01 5.44
CA GLU A 87 3.56 2.30 5.86
C GLU A 87 2.72 1.03 5.99
N GLN A 88 3.07 -0.05 5.27
CA GLN A 88 2.18 -1.19 5.00
C GLN A 88 0.87 -0.75 4.31
N GLY A 89 0.97 0.32 3.54
CA GLY A 89 -0.14 0.93 2.83
C GLY A 89 -0.27 0.45 1.39
N TYR A 90 -1.09 1.16 0.64
CA TYR A 90 -1.40 0.84 -0.75
C TYR A 90 -1.21 2.05 -1.64
N LEU A 91 -0.52 1.87 -2.77
CA LEU A 91 -0.47 2.87 -3.84
C LEU A 91 -0.99 2.23 -5.12
N TYR A 92 -2.00 2.82 -5.71
CA TYR A 92 -2.64 2.32 -6.91
C TYR A 92 -3.21 3.47 -7.76
N ALA A 93 -3.44 3.21 -9.03
CA ALA A 93 -4.24 4.10 -9.86
C ALA A 93 -5.71 3.67 -9.76
N ASN A 94 -6.59 4.59 -9.35
CA ASN A 94 -8.01 4.31 -9.31
C ASN A 94 -8.58 4.27 -10.75
N ARG A 95 -9.87 3.90 -10.88
CA ARG A 95 -10.51 3.78 -12.20
C ARG A 95 -10.61 5.09 -12.98
N SER A 96 -10.37 6.23 -12.36
CA SER A 96 -10.28 7.54 -13.00
C SER A 96 -8.85 7.91 -13.40
N GLY A 97 -7.89 7.00 -13.22
CA GLY A 97 -6.49 7.23 -13.51
C GLY A 97 -5.73 8.01 -12.45
N VAL A 98 -6.38 8.35 -11.33
CA VAL A 98 -5.77 9.12 -10.24
C VAL A 98 -4.93 8.20 -9.36
N LEU A 99 -3.68 8.58 -9.10
CA LEU A 99 -2.84 7.89 -8.12
C LEU A 99 -3.40 8.13 -6.71
N THR A 100 -3.69 7.04 -6.04
CA THR A 100 -4.28 7.02 -4.71
C THR A 100 -3.33 6.33 -3.76
N PHE A 101 -3.02 6.97 -2.64
CA PHE A 101 -2.26 6.37 -1.55
C PHE A 101 -3.14 6.26 -0.31
N GLU A 102 -3.24 5.07 0.22
CA GLU A 102 -3.97 4.76 1.44
C GLU A 102 -3.00 4.18 2.47
N ASN A 103 -3.15 4.62 3.72
CA ASN A 103 -2.40 4.03 4.84
C ASN A 103 -2.89 2.60 5.12
N ARG A 104 -2.22 1.91 6.05
CA ARG A 104 -2.53 0.53 6.45
C ARG A 104 -3.97 0.29 6.89
N TYR A 105 -4.66 1.32 7.35
CA TYR A 105 -6.06 1.25 7.78
C TYR A 105 -7.06 1.80 6.75
N GLY A 106 -6.59 2.32 5.62
CA GLY A 106 -7.45 2.85 4.58
C GLY A 106 -8.61 1.92 4.20
N PRO A 107 -8.34 0.64 3.88
CA PRO A 107 -9.41 -0.31 3.55
C PRO A 107 -10.38 -0.61 4.70
N LEU A 108 -9.96 -0.42 5.95
CA LEU A 108 -10.77 -0.67 7.13
C LEU A 108 -11.64 0.53 7.53
N SER A 109 -11.28 1.73 7.09
CA SER A 109 -12.03 2.97 7.38
C SER A 109 -13.17 3.23 6.41
N ASP A 110 -13.26 2.44 5.36
CA ASP A 110 -14.29 2.59 4.34
C ASP A 110 -15.68 2.18 4.86
N THR A 111 -16.68 2.92 4.44
CA THR A 111 -18.08 2.50 4.63
C THR A 111 -18.31 1.15 3.98
N THR A 112 -19.21 0.37 4.55
CA THR A 112 -19.62 -0.93 4.00
C THR A 112 -19.89 -0.81 2.49
N LYS A 113 -19.12 -1.55 1.68
CA LYS A 113 -19.26 -1.53 0.21
C LYS A 113 -20.33 -2.49 -0.29
N ALA A 114 -20.54 -3.57 0.44
CA ALA A 114 -21.55 -4.57 0.13
C ALA A 114 -21.97 -5.29 1.40
N THR A 115 -23.24 -5.65 1.48
CA THR A 115 -23.79 -6.50 2.52
C THR A 115 -24.24 -7.81 1.87
N PHE A 116 -23.95 -8.93 2.53
CA PHE A 116 -24.44 -10.23 2.12
C PHE A 116 -25.48 -10.68 3.14
N SER A 117 -26.67 -11.03 2.67
CA SER A 117 -27.76 -11.51 3.52
C SER A 117 -28.47 -12.71 2.90
N ASP A 118 -29.17 -13.45 3.72
CA ASP A 118 -30.02 -14.58 3.30
C ASP A 118 -31.51 -14.22 3.31
N ASP A 119 -31.86 -13.00 3.72
CA ASP A 119 -33.23 -12.49 3.81
C ASP A 119 -33.75 -11.86 2.51
N GLY A 120 -32.91 -11.78 1.49
CA GLY A 120 -33.25 -11.22 0.17
C GLY A 120 -33.19 -9.70 0.07
N SER A 121 -32.76 -8.99 1.12
CA SER A 121 -32.64 -7.52 1.11
C SER A 121 -31.33 -7.03 0.44
N ASP A 122 -30.30 -7.85 0.41
CA ASP A 122 -28.96 -7.53 -0.06
C ASP A 122 -28.44 -8.58 -1.05
N ILE A 123 -27.12 -8.72 -1.19
CA ILE A 123 -26.54 -9.73 -2.06
C ILE A 123 -26.73 -11.12 -1.45
N GLY A 124 -27.53 -11.96 -2.09
CA GLY A 124 -27.74 -13.33 -1.65
C GLY A 124 -26.48 -14.18 -1.75
N TYR A 125 -26.28 -15.08 -0.78
CA TYR A 125 -25.21 -16.08 -0.83
C TYR A 125 -25.77 -17.48 -0.59
N GLN A 126 -25.17 -18.49 -1.23
CA GLN A 126 -25.59 -19.88 -1.06
C GLN A 126 -24.96 -20.55 0.16
N ARG A 127 -23.74 -20.10 0.52
CA ARG A 127 -22.99 -20.67 1.63
C ARG A 127 -21.95 -19.68 2.13
N MET A 128 -21.81 -19.57 3.43
CA MET A 128 -20.74 -18.85 4.10
C MET A 128 -20.03 -19.79 5.06
N ASP A 129 -18.75 -20.03 4.83
CA ASP A 129 -17.90 -20.79 5.75
C ASP A 129 -16.95 -19.82 6.50
N ARG A 130 -17.12 -19.70 7.80
CA ARG A 130 -16.20 -18.97 8.66
C ARG A 130 -15.11 -19.92 9.15
N ARG A 131 -13.88 -19.66 8.76
CA ARG A 131 -12.72 -20.37 9.31
C ARG A 131 -11.97 -19.46 10.28
N VAL A 132 -11.72 -19.95 11.47
CA VAL A 132 -10.84 -19.28 12.44
C VAL A 132 -9.59 -20.14 12.55
N ALA A 133 -8.50 -19.66 11.93
CA ALA A 133 -7.20 -20.33 11.98
C ALA A 133 -6.50 -19.95 13.29
N THR A 134 -6.81 -20.64 14.37
CA THR A 134 -6.16 -20.39 15.69
C THR A 134 -4.67 -20.74 15.68
N ALA A 135 -4.20 -21.55 14.73
CA ALA A 135 -2.80 -21.88 14.58
C ALA A 135 -1.94 -20.68 14.07
N GLU A 136 -2.58 -19.73 13.38
CA GLU A 136 -1.95 -18.52 12.83
C GLU A 136 -2.26 -17.28 13.69
N LEU A 137 -2.86 -17.47 14.85
CA LEU A 137 -3.13 -16.38 15.78
C LEU A 137 -1.87 -16.09 16.59
N PHE A 138 -1.32 -14.88 16.42
CA PHE A 138 -0.26 -14.34 17.27
C PHE A 138 -0.81 -13.14 18.04
N ASN A 139 -0.58 -13.09 19.34
CA ASN A 139 -1.01 -12.02 20.23
C ASN A 139 0.12 -11.42 21.05
N GLN A 140 1.34 -11.84 20.75
CA GLN A 140 2.57 -11.25 21.22
C GLN A 140 3.56 -11.20 20.04
N LEU A 141 4.17 -10.05 19.82
CA LEU A 141 5.26 -9.86 18.86
C LEU A 141 6.52 -9.55 19.65
N SER A 142 7.58 -10.33 19.41
CA SER A 142 8.92 -10.03 19.89
C SER A 142 9.80 -9.67 18.71
N ALA A 143 10.19 -8.41 18.60
CA ALA A 143 11.11 -7.94 17.56
C ALA A 143 12.50 -7.76 18.13
N ASN A 144 13.44 -8.58 17.69
CA ASN A 144 14.83 -8.49 18.07
C ASN A 144 15.56 -7.49 17.20
N ARG A 145 16.43 -6.69 17.82
CA ARG A 145 17.31 -5.73 17.13
C ARG A 145 18.75 -6.00 17.56
N THR A 146 19.65 -5.90 16.58
CA THR A 146 21.08 -6.07 16.88
C THR A 146 21.53 -5.07 17.92
N SER A 147 22.13 -5.57 19.01
CA SER A 147 22.71 -4.78 20.13
C SER A 147 21.72 -3.90 20.91
N GLN A 148 20.43 -4.24 20.90
CA GLN A 148 19.40 -3.57 21.67
C GLN A 148 18.42 -4.58 22.27
N ASP A 149 17.72 -4.18 23.34
CA ASP A 149 16.69 -5.01 23.93
C ASP A 149 15.53 -5.28 22.95
N PRO A 150 14.95 -6.49 22.98
CA PRO A 150 13.79 -6.82 22.18
C PRO A 150 12.61 -5.87 22.45
N VAL A 151 11.90 -5.48 21.39
CA VAL A 151 10.64 -4.77 21.52
C VAL A 151 9.50 -5.79 21.60
N LEU A 152 8.75 -5.74 22.70
CA LEU A 152 7.57 -6.59 22.90
C LEU A 152 6.29 -5.79 22.68
N VAL A 153 5.42 -6.29 21.81
CA VAL A 153 4.08 -5.76 21.61
C VAL A 153 3.06 -6.84 21.96
N ASN A 154 2.15 -6.54 22.87
CA ASN A 154 1.18 -7.49 23.41
C ASN A 154 -0.25 -7.05 23.11
N ASN A 155 -1.11 -7.99 22.78
CA ASN A 155 -2.56 -7.83 22.81
C ASN A 155 -3.11 -8.62 24.00
N THR A 156 -3.23 -7.97 25.16
CA THR A 156 -3.63 -8.61 26.42
C THR A 156 -5.02 -9.23 26.36
N SER A 157 -6.00 -8.54 25.74
CA SER A 157 -7.36 -9.08 25.57
C SER A 157 -7.40 -10.38 24.79
N SER A 158 -6.55 -10.49 23.76
CA SER A 158 -6.41 -11.73 23.00
C SER A 158 -5.65 -12.80 23.80
N GLN A 159 -4.66 -12.41 24.61
CA GLN A 159 -3.92 -13.33 25.46
C GLN A 159 -4.82 -13.95 26.56
N ASP A 160 -5.73 -13.16 27.13
CA ASP A 160 -6.71 -13.64 28.11
C ASP A 160 -7.65 -14.70 27.51
N SER A 161 -7.99 -14.57 26.23
CA SER A 161 -8.92 -15.47 25.55
C SER A 161 -8.26 -16.73 24.98
N TYR A 162 -7.00 -16.64 24.51
CA TYR A 162 -6.35 -17.68 23.73
C TYR A 162 -5.00 -18.13 24.26
N GLY A 163 -4.55 -17.61 25.42
CA GLY A 163 -3.20 -17.77 25.95
C GLY A 163 -2.15 -16.99 25.12
N ILE A 164 -0.93 -16.93 25.64
CA ILE A 164 0.17 -16.23 24.96
C ILE A 164 0.62 -17.02 23.73
N ARG A 165 0.59 -16.37 22.57
CA ARG A 165 1.04 -16.90 21.28
C ARG A 165 2.02 -15.92 20.67
N ASN A 166 3.30 -16.25 20.75
CA ASN A 166 4.39 -15.36 20.38
C ASN A 166 4.84 -15.56 18.94
N LEU A 167 5.04 -14.46 18.22
CA LEU A 167 5.74 -14.38 16.95
C LEU A 167 7.08 -13.68 17.18
N ASN A 168 8.18 -14.38 16.97
CA ASN A 168 9.51 -13.78 17.01
C ASN A 168 9.87 -13.27 15.61
N VAL A 169 10.26 -12.01 15.51
CA VAL A 169 10.71 -11.37 14.28
C VAL A 169 12.10 -10.77 14.53
N GLY A 170 13.04 -11.13 13.71
CA GLY A 170 14.41 -10.66 13.77
C GLY A 170 15.39 -11.81 13.62
N GLU A 171 16.62 -11.46 13.21
CA GLU A 171 17.75 -12.37 13.06
C GLU A 171 18.28 -12.84 14.43
#